data_e7742c345f1eb473f3cccb9e258d1eaa
#
_entry.id   e7742c345f1eb473f3cccb9e258d1eaa
#
_cell.length_a   1.000
_cell.length_b   1.000
_cell.length_c   1.000
_cell.angle_alpha   90.00
_cell.angle_beta   90.00
_cell.angle_gamma   90.00
#
_symmetry.space_group_name_H-M   'P 1'
#
loop_
_entity.id
_entity.type
_entity.pdbx_description
1 polymer ?
#
loop_
_entity_poly.entity_id
_entity_poly.type
_entity_poly.pdbx_seq_one_letter_code
_entity_poly.pdbx_strand_id
1 'polypeptide(L)'
;ETEKYDKVEKDIMYFGPGIHRPKDLPNNQIRIPSNTTVYLAPGAVVKAKLLVDKAENVRIIGRGILDHPVRGIEVTDSKNVLIDGITVVNPDHYTVFGGGSTGITIKNLKSFSCKGWSDGIDMMCCRQVLIDNVFMRNSDDCIALYNHRWNWWGGSSDITVQNSILWADVAHPINIGGHGD
;
A
#
# COMPACT_ATOMS: atom_id res chain seq x y z
N GLU A 1 -5.85 19.29 16.33
CA GLU A 1 -4.69 18.92 15.49
C GLU A 1 -3.61 18.38 16.41
N THR A 2 -3.44 17.08 16.43
CA THR A 2 -2.35 16.44 17.19
C THR A 2 -1.09 16.45 16.33
N GLU A 3 -0.10 17.24 16.72
CA GLU A 3 1.19 17.38 16.02
C GLU A 3 2.21 16.30 16.42
N LYS A 4 1.82 15.21 17.05
CA LYS A 4 2.80 14.26 17.57
C LYS A 4 2.57 12.85 17.00
N TYR A 5 3.64 12.34 16.38
CA TYR A 5 3.90 10.91 16.41
C TYR A 5 4.02 10.50 17.88
N ASP A 6 3.06 9.79 18.40
CA ASP A 6 3.23 9.21 19.71
C ASP A 6 4.33 8.16 19.63
N LYS A 7 5.43 8.44 20.31
CA LYS A 7 6.62 7.64 20.57
C LYS A 7 6.76 6.34 19.78
N VAL A 8 7.82 6.28 19.00
CA VAL A 8 8.41 5.02 18.57
C VAL A 8 8.95 4.32 19.82
N GLU A 9 8.19 3.41 20.40
CA GLU A 9 8.83 2.29 21.10
C GLU A 9 9.67 1.55 20.07
N LYS A 10 10.80 1.04 20.43
CA LYS A 10 11.89 0.52 19.57
C LYS A 10 11.37 -0.42 18.50
N ASP A 11 10.43 -0.44 17.80
CA ASP A 11 9.95 -1.26 16.69
C ASP A 11 8.45 -1.01 16.39
N ILE A 12 7.83 0.04 17.00
CA ILE A 12 6.42 0.35 16.75
C ILE A 12 6.25 1.84 16.43
N MET A 13 5.69 2.13 15.26
CA MET A 13 5.17 3.44 14.90
C MET A 13 3.66 3.44 15.17
N TYR A 14 3.21 4.17 16.17
CA TYR A 14 1.82 4.22 16.56
C TYR A 14 1.15 5.52 16.12
N PHE A 15 0.01 5.39 15.43
CA PHE A 15 -0.87 6.50 15.10
C PHE A 15 -2.19 6.31 15.84
N GLY A 16 -2.40 7.10 16.89
CA GLY A 16 -3.65 7.11 17.67
C GLY A 16 -4.81 7.75 16.92
N PRO A 17 -6.04 7.76 17.50
CA PRO A 17 -7.18 8.45 16.92
C PRO A 17 -6.88 9.94 16.69
N GLY A 18 -7.30 10.48 15.54
CA GLY A 18 -7.08 11.88 15.17
C GLY A 18 -6.41 12.02 13.80
N ILE A 19 -6.17 13.27 13.40
CA ILE A 19 -5.57 13.60 12.09
C ILE A 19 -4.07 13.82 12.28
N HIS A 20 -3.28 12.99 11.60
CA HIS A 20 -1.83 13.05 11.58
C HIS A 20 -1.36 13.63 10.25
N ARG A 21 -0.69 14.78 10.31
CA ARG A 21 -0.06 15.44 9.17
C ARG A 21 1.42 15.59 9.46
N PRO A 22 2.25 14.65 9.06
CA PRO A 22 3.68 14.75 9.24
C PRO A 22 4.19 16.01 8.52
N LYS A 23 4.77 16.94 9.27
CA LYS A 23 5.40 18.14 8.72
C LYS A 23 6.85 17.83 8.37
N ASP A 24 7.37 18.53 7.39
CA ASP A 24 8.80 18.51 7.01
C ASP A 24 9.34 17.15 6.52
N LEU A 25 8.47 16.28 6.06
CA LEU A 25 8.91 15.03 5.43
C LEU A 25 9.15 15.25 3.92
N PRO A 26 10.31 14.85 3.41
CA PRO A 26 10.55 14.86 1.97
C PRO A 26 9.45 14.07 1.24
N ASN A 27 8.86 14.69 0.22
CA ASN A 27 7.81 14.07 -0.60
C ASN A 27 6.55 13.62 0.18
N ASN A 28 6.30 14.18 1.37
CA ASN A 28 5.19 13.80 2.25
C ASN A 28 5.11 12.27 2.48
N GLN A 29 6.24 11.66 2.78
CA GLN A 29 6.35 10.21 2.98
C GLN A 29 6.98 9.85 4.33
N ILE A 30 6.46 8.80 4.94
CA ILE A 30 7.01 8.17 6.13
C ILE A 30 7.78 6.93 5.69
N ARG A 31 9.11 6.94 5.85
CA ARG A 31 9.95 5.77 5.58
C ARG A 31 9.89 4.81 6.77
N ILE A 32 9.62 3.55 6.48
CA ILE A 32 9.47 2.51 7.49
C ILE A 32 10.72 1.61 7.43
N PRO A 33 11.51 1.54 8.50
CA PRO A 33 12.68 0.68 8.55
C PRO A 33 12.29 -0.81 8.72
N SER A 34 13.27 -1.69 8.53
CA SER A 34 13.11 -3.12 8.79
C SER A 34 12.69 -3.41 10.24
N ASN A 35 12.03 -4.53 10.45
CA ASN A 35 11.57 -5.03 11.75
C ASN A 35 10.61 -4.07 12.49
N THR A 36 9.84 -3.25 11.75
CA THR A 36 8.95 -2.24 12.31
C THR A 36 7.49 -2.61 12.09
N THR A 37 6.68 -2.43 13.13
CA THR A 37 5.24 -2.45 13.04
C THR A 37 4.70 -1.02 13.02
N VAL A 38 3.96 -0.67 11.96
CA VAL A 38 3.16 0.56 11.90
C VAL A 38 1.74 0.20 12.29
N TYR A 39 1.24 0.79 13.36
CA TYR A 39 -0.13 0.56 13.82
C TYR A 39 -0.97 1.83 13.66
N LEU A 40 -1.98 1.76 12.79
CA LEU A 40 -2.98 2.82 12.64
C LEU A 40 -4.22 2.43 13.45
N ALA A 41 -4.42 3.05 14.59
CA ALA A 41 -5.56 2.77 15.45
C ALA A 41 -6.91 3.12 14.77
N PRO A 42 -8.02 2.52 15.18
CA PRO A 42 -9.34 2.99 14.76
C PRO A 42 -9.50 4.49 15.03
N GLY A 43 -9.95 5.24 14.04
CA GLY A 43 -10.05 6.71 14.11
C GLY A 43 -8.77 7.49 13.79
N ALA A 44 -7.64 6.83 13.53
CA ALA A 44 -6.45 7.48 13.00
C ALA A 44 -6.65 7.82 11.52
N VAL A 45 -6.31 9.04 11.14
CA VAL A 45 -6.30 9.53 9.74
C VAL A 45 -4.91 10.09 9.45
N VAL A 46 -4.14 9.39 8.61
CA VAL A 46 -2.77 9.77 8.27
C VAL A 46 -2.73 10.35 6.87
N LYS A 47 -2.22 11.57 6.74
CA LYS A 47 -2.06 12.30 5.47
C LYS A 47 -0.63 12.23 4.97
N ALA A 48 -0.17 11.04 4.69
CA ALA A 48 1.16 10.78 4.14
C ALA A 48 1.19 9.44 3.42
N LYS A 49 2.17 9.26 2.55
CA LYS A 49 2.53 7.97 1.98
C LYS A 49 3.36 7.16 2.98
N LEU A 50 3.14 5.85 3.05
CA LEU A 50 4.00 4.92 3.77
C LEU A 50 4.96 4.26 2.78
N LEU A 51 6.26 4.36 3.04
CA LEU A 51 7.31 3.83 2.17
C LEU A 51 8.11 2.74 2.89
N VAL A 52 8.03 1.53 2.38
CA VAL A 52 8.86 0.37 2.73
C VAL A 52 9.83 0.17 1.57
N ASP A 53 11.07 0.60 1.72
CA ASP A 53 12.08 0.54 0.67
C ASP A 53 13.36 -0.11 1.19
N LYS A 54 13.78 -1.21 0.55
CA LYS A 54 14.93 -2.02 0.93
C LYS A 54 14.87 -2.45 2.41
N ALA A 55 13.68 -2.87 2.83
CA ALA A 55 13.39 -3.25 4.20
C ALA A 55 12.81 -4.66 4.28
N GLU A 56 12.86 -5.26 5.45
CA GLU A 56 12.32 -6.59 5.70
C GLU A 56 11.57 -6.68 7.03
N ASN A 57 10.66 -7.65 7.13
CA ASN A 57 9.87 -7.90 8.34
C ASN A 57 9.06 -6.68 8.79
N VAL A 58 8.35 -6.04 7.86
CA VAL A 58 7.54 -4.86 8.14
C VAL A 58 6.07 -5.25 8.24
N ARG A 59 5.37 -4.66 9.20
CA ARG A 59 3.93 -4.83 9.37
C ARG A 59 3.25 -3.46 9.39
N ILE A 60 2.26 -3.26 8.52
CA ILE A 60 1.41 -2.06 8.50
C ILE A 60 0.01 -2.55 8.80
N ILE A 61 -0.47 -2.33 10.01
CA ILE A 61 -1.68 -2.97 10.52
C ILE A 61 -2.60 -1.98 11.22
N GLY A 62 -3.86 -2.35 11.38
CA GLY A 62 -4.84 -1.58 12.14
C GLY A 62 -6.14 -1.34 11.39
N ARG A 63 -6.86 -0.29 11.77
CA ARG A 63 -8.15 0.10 11.18
C ARG A 63 -8.23 1.59 10.87
N GLY A 64 -7.07 2.24 10.80
CA GLY A 64 -6.95 3.65 10.42
C GLY A 64 -7.05 3.89 8.92
N ILE A 65 -6.98 5.14 8.56
CA ILE A 65 -7.17 5.63 7.19
C ILE A 65 -5.90 6.34 6.72
N LEU A 66 -5.44 6.01 5.50
CA LEU A 66 -4.56 6.87 4.72
C LEU A 66 -5.43 7.75 3.83
N ASP A 67 -5.39 9.06 4.04
CA ASP A 67 -6.30 10.00 3.38
C ASP A 67 -5.55 10.93 2.42
N HIS A 68 -5.91 10.86 1.13
CA HIS A 68 -5.33 11.63 0.03
C HIS A 68 -3.79 11.58 -0.03
N PRO A 69 -3.15 10.42 0.12
CA PRO A 69 -1.71 10.31 -0.11
C PRO A 69 -1.40 10.43 -1.61
N VAL A 70 -0.18 10.85 -1.95
CA VAL A 70 0.29 10.80 -3.36
C VAL A 70 0.24 9.36 -3.90
N ARG A 71 0.70 8.40 -3.08
CA ARG A 71 0.46 6.95 -3.16
C ARG A 71 0.18 6.47 -1.75
N GLY A 72 -0.58 5.41 -1.58
CA GLY A 72 -0.91 4.92 -0.25
C GLY A 72 0.28 4.26 0.44
N ILE A 73 0.63 3.07 -0.01
CA ILE A 73 1.73 2.27 0.55
C ILE A 73 2.62 1.82 -0.60
N GLU A 74 3.91 2.13 -0.54
CA GLU A 74 4.92 1.64 -1.48
C GLU A 74 5.80 0.59 -0.82
N VAL A 75 6.03 -0.54 -1.50
CA VAL A 75 6.87 -1.66 -1.04
C VAL A 75 7.86 -1.97 -2.15
N THR A 76 9.09 -1.47 -2.04
CA THR A 76 10.10 -1.58 -3.09
C THR A 76 11.34 -2.32 -2.59
N ASP A 77 11.85 -3.27 -3.40
CA ASP A 77 13.05 -4.05 -3.12
C ASP A 77 13.08 -4.65 -1.70
N SER A 78 11.91 -5.08 -1.21
CA SER A 78 11.65 -5.43 0.19
C SER A 78 11.18 -6.87 0.35
N LYS A 79 11.25 -7.40 1.58
CA LYS A 79 10.87 -8.79 1.88
C LYS A 79 9.99 -8.89 3.13
N ASN A 80 9.06 -9.86 3.10
CA ASN A 80 8.20 -10.19 4.24
C ASN A 80 7.46 -8.96 4.79
N VAL A 81 6.52 -8.43 3.99
CA VAL A 81 5.72 -7.25 4.33
C VAL A 81 4.26 -7.64 4.49
N LEU A 82 3.68 -7.30 5.63
CA LEU A 82 2.26 -7.48 5.92
C LEU A 82 1.53 -6.14 5.92
N ILE A 83 0.45 -6.04 5.14
CA ILE A 83 -0.52 -4.93 5.17
C ILE A 83 -1.86 -5.51 5.57
N ASP A 84 -2.42 -5.09 6.71
CA ASP A 84 -3.66 -5.66 7.23
C ASP A 84 -4.63 -4.61 7.79
N GLY A 85 -5.82 -4.52 7.17
CA GLY A 85 -6.96 -3.81 7.73
C GLY A 85 -7.05 -2.31 7.45
N ILE A 86 -6.05 -1.74 6.78
CA ILE A 86 -5.98 -0.32 6.47
C ILE A 86 -7.04 0.07 5.43
N THR A 87 -7.55 1.29 5.53
CA THR A 87 -8.37 1.91 4.49
C THR A 87 -7.56 3.02 3.80
N VAL A 88 -7.56 3.06 2.48
CA VAL A 88 -6.95 4.13 1.69
C VAL A 88 -8.04 4.88 0.94
N VAL A 89 -8.05 6.19 1.05
CA VAL A 89 -9.08 7.05 0.44
C VAL A 89 -8.42 8.07 -0.48
N ASN A 90 -8.88 8.10 -1.73
CA ASN A 90 -8.49 9.06 -2.76
C ASN A 90 -6.98 9.31 -2.87
N PRO A 91 -6.15 8.26 -3.05
CA PRO A 91 -4.75 8.48 -3.40
C PRO A 91 -4.67 9.20 -4.76
N ASP A 92 -3.62 10.00 -4.96
CA ASP A 92 -3.40 10.66 -6.27
C ASP A 92 -2.95 9.66 -7.34
N HIS A 93 -2.43 8.51 -6.92
CA HIS A 93 -1.94 7.43 -7.76
C HIS A 93 -2.29 6.08 -7.09
N TYR A 94 -1.46 5.07 -7.12
CA TYR A 94 -1.74 3.73 -6.59
C TYR A 94 -2.09 3.69 -5.10
N THR A 95 -3.02 2.83 -4.73
CA THR A 95 -3.33 2.51 -3.33
C THR A 95 -2.18 1.75 -2.68
N VAL A 96 -1.74 0.66 -3.31
CA VAL A 96 -0.54 -0.09 -2.93
C VAL A 96 0.31 -0.31 -4.18
N PHE A 97 1.59 -0.05 -4.07
CA PHE A 97 2.56 -0.29 -5.11
C PHE A 97 3.64 -1.25 -4.61
N GLY A 98 3.88 -2.32 -5.34
CA GLY A 98 4.97 -3.26 -5.12
C GLY A 98 5.94 -3.25 -6.29
N GLY A 99 7.25 -3.12 -6.00
CA GLY A 99 8.30 -3.20 -7.01
C GLY A 99 9.45 -4.09 -6.54
N GLY A 100 9.80 -5.14 -7.31
CA GLY A 100 10.94 -5.99 -7.03
C GLY A 100 10.95 -6.70 -5.68
N SER A 101 9.79 -6.87 -5.07
CA SER A 101 9.65 -7.33 -3.69
C SER A 101 9.15 -8.77 -3.59
N THR A 102 9.38 -9.42 -2.44
CA THR A 102 9.01 -10.82 -2.23
C THR A 102 8.35 -11.05 -0.86
N GLY A 103 7.32 -11.90 -0.82
CA GLY A 103 6.65 -12.23 0.43
C GLY A 103 5.76 -11.10 0.93
N ILE A 104 4.89 -10.56 0.06
CA ILE A 104 3.95 -9.50 0.41
C ILE A 104 2.59 -10.14 0.73
N THR A 105 2.04 -9.82 1.89
CA THR A 105 0.67 -10.19 2.26
C THR A 105 -0.17 -8.94 2.43
N ILE A 106 -1.24 -8.81 1.65
CA ILE A 106 -2.20 -7.71 1.72
C ILE A 106 -3.55 -8.30 2.04
N LYS A 107 -4.09 -7.98 3.21
CA LYS A 107 -5.40 -8.51 3.60
C LYS A 107 -6.27 -7.48 4.30
N ASN A 108 -7.59 -7.68 4.20
CA ASN A 108 -8.58 -6.78 4.80
C ASN A 108 -8.43 -5.31 4.40
N LEU A 109 -7.69 -5.01 3.33
CA LEU A 109 -7.49 -3.67 2.82
C LEU A 109 -8.76 -3.16 2.14
N LYS A 110 -9.05 -1.88 2.31
CA LYS A 110 -10.11 -1.20 1.57
C LYS A 110 -9.53 -0.02 0.81
N SER A 111 -9.92 0.13 -0.46
CA SER A 111 -9.55 1.27 -1.28
C SER A 111 -10.76 1.92 -1.91
N PHE A 112 -10.79 3.25 -1.86
CA PHE A 112 -11.79 4.07 -2.52
C PHE A 112 -11.08 5.20 -3.25
N SER A 113 -11.20 5.25 -4.58
CA SER A 113 -10.59 6.32 -5.36
C SER A 113 -11.47 6.74 -6.53
N CYS A 114 -11.37 8.01 -6.90
CA CYS A 114 -12.10 8.59 -8.03
C CYS A 114 -11.20 9.44 -8.96
N LYS A 115 -9.89 9.41 -8.77
CA LYS A 115 -8.93 10.12 -9.64
C LYS A 115 -8.45 9.22 -10.76
N GLY A 116 -8.11 9.80 -11.91
CA GLY A 116 -7.37 9.08 -12.95
C GLY A 116 -6.03 8.56 -12.39
N TRP A 117 -5.57 7.41 -12.87
CA TRP A 117 -4.34 6.73 -12.45
C TRP A 117 -4.32 6.26 -10.98
N SER A 118 -5.48 6.26 -10.30
CA SER A 118 -5.57 5.82 -8.91
C SER A 118 -6.02 4.35 -8.85
N ASP A 119 -5.14 3.50 -9.30
CA ASP A 119 -5.25 2.05 -9.26
C ASP A 119 -5.31 1.54 -7.81
N GLY A 120 -5.70 0.32 -7.65
CA GLY A 120 -5.70 -0.36 -6.37
C GLY A 120 -4.32 -0.91 -6.00
N ILE A 121 -4.07 -2.16 -6.33
CA ILE A 121 -2.83 -2.87 -5.98
C ILE A 121 -2.05 -3.19 -7.25
N ASP A 122 -0.91 -2.53 -7.44
CA ASP A 122 -0.01 -2.73 -8.56
C ASP A 122 1.26 -3.45 -8.13
N MET A 123 1.53 -4.62 -8.73
CA MET A 123 2.71 -5.43 -8.42
C MET A 123 3.60 -5.58 -9.64
N MET A 124 4.82 -5.08 -9.54
CA MET A 124 5.82 -5.07 -10.62
C MET A 124 7.01 -5.94 -10.22
N CYS A 125 7.24 -7.03 -10.95
CA CYS A 125 8.33 -7.98 -10.67
C CYS A 125 8.29 -8.51 -9.22
N CYS A 126 7.10 -8.71 -8.67
CA CYS A 126 6.92 -9.20 -7.29
C CYS A 126 6.67 -10.71 -7.27
N ARG A 127 7.07 -11.36 -6.17
CA ARG A 127 6.92 -12.80 -5.99
C ARG A 127 6.34 -13.13 -4.63
N GLN A 128 5.61 -14.27 -4.55
CA GLN A 128 4.97 -14.72 -3.31
C GLN A 128 4.06 -13.62 -2.72
N VAL A 129 3.06 -13.21 -3.50
CA VAL A 129 2.11 -12.16 -3.11
C VAL A 129 0.75 -12.80 -2.81
N LEU A 130 0.23 -12.54 -1.62
CA LEU A 130 -1.13 -12.89 -1.24
C LEU A 130 -1.98 -11.63 -1.08
N ILE A 131 -3.06 -11.55 -1.85
CA ILE A 131 -4.10 -10.52 -1.74
C ILE A 131 -5.38 -11.23 -1.30
N ASP A 132 -5.84 -10.96 -0.09
CA ASP A 132 -6.93 -11.70 0.53
C ASP A 132 -7.94 -10.77 1.22
N ASN A 133 -9.22 -10.99 0.95
CA ASN A 133 -10.32 -10.25 1.57
C ASN A 133 -10.17 -8.72 1.44
N VAL A 134 -9.85 -8.23 0.24
CA VAL A 134 -9.78 -6.81 -0.06
C VAL A 134 -11.08 -6.30 -0.68
N PHE A 135 -11.42 -5.06 -0.42
CA PHE A 135 -12.48 -4.33 -1.10
C PHE A 135 -11.86 -3.15 -1.86
N MET A 136 -11.92 -3.22 -3.17
CA MET A 136 -11.31 -2.24 -4.05
C MET A 136 -12.41 -1.58 -4.89
N ARG A 137 -12.65 -0.27 -4.70
CA ARG A 137 -13.40 0.54 -5.63
C ARG A 137 -12.50 1.65 -6.16
N ASN A 138 -11.94 1.40 -7.32
CA ASN A 138 -10.94 2.25 -7.93
C ASN A 138 -11.42 2.77 -9.30
N SER A 139 -11.05 3.99 -9.65
CA SER A 139 -11.37 4.56 -10.96
C SER A 139 -10.48 4.03 -12.07
N ASP A 140 -9.33 3.46 -11.72
CA ASP A 140 -8.44 2.74 -12.64
C ASP A 140 -8.39 1.25 -12.25
N ASP A 141 -7.36 0.48 -12.64
CA ASP A 141 -7.29 -0.95 -12.38
C ASP A 141 -7.35 -1.27 -10.87
N CYS A 142 -8.18 -2.23 -10.45
CA CYS A 142 -8.20 -2.62 -9.04
C CYS A 142 -6.95 -3.40 -8.65
N ILE A 143 -6.48 -4.32 -9.51
CA ILE A 143 -5.23 -5.07 -9.35
C ILE A 143 -4.53 -5.10 -10.69
N ALA A 144 -3.26 -4.71 -10.71
CA ALA A 144 -2.42 -4.78 -11.90
C ALA A 144 -1.11 -5.53 -11.63
N LEU A 145 -0.78 -6.48 -12.51
CA LEU A 145 0.39 -7.34 -12.39
C LEU A 145 1.28 -7.17 -13.61
N TYR A 146 2.50 -6.67 -13.41
CA TYR A 146 3.43 -6.35 -14.47
C TYR A 146 4.75 -7.09 -14.31
N ASN A 147 5.34 -7.53 -15.42
CA ASN A 147 6.68 -8.10 -15.47
C ASN A 147 7.78 -7.07 -15.72
N HIS A 148 7.41 -5.88 -16.13
CA HIS A 148 8.31 -4.76 -16.28
C HIS A 148 7.55 -3.44 -16.16
N ARG A 149 8.04 -2.54 -15.36
CA ARG A 149 7.68 -1.12 -15.40
C ARG A 149 8.76 -0.29 -14.71
N TRP A 150 9.07 0.87 -15.27
CA TRP A 150 10.11 1.77 -14.80
C TRP A 150 11.46 1.05 -14.62
N ASN A 151 12.01 0.99 -13.43
CA ASN A 151 13.32 0.38 -13.17
C ASN A 151 13.25 -1.11 -12.77
N TRP A 152 12.04 -1.68 -12.69
CA TRP A 152 11.87 -3.09 -12.35
C TRP A 152 11.71 -3.94 -13.60
N TRP A 153 12.58 -4.93 -13.72
CA TRP A 153 12.61 -5.92 -14.79
C TRP A 153 12.65 -7.33 -14.22
N GLY A 154 11.95 -8.23 -14.83
CA GLY A 154 11.94 -9.63 -14.45
C GLY A 154 10.53 -10.20 -14.40
N GLY A 155 10.38 -11.40 -13.86
CA GLY A 155 9.09 -12.06 -13.76
C GLY A 155 8.40 -11.81 -12.42
N SER A 156 7.08 -11.81 -12.47
CA SER A 156 6.22 -11.97 -11.30
C SER A 156 5.83 -13.44 -11.16
N SER A 157 5.77 -13.98 -9.95
CA SER A 157 5.33 -15.36 -9.71
C SER A 157 4.64 -15.54 -8.36
N ASP A 158 3.89 -16.64 -8.24
CA ASP A 158 3.25 -17.04 -6.99
C ASP A 158 2.33 -15.94 -6.42
N ILE A 159 1.47 -15.39 -7.27
CA ILE A 159 0.52 -14.35 -6.89
C ILE A 159 -0.86 -14.98 -6.73
N THR A 160 -1.43 -14.82 -5.55
CA THR A 160 -2.78 -15.32 -5.23
C THR A 160 -3.69 -14.13 -4.89
N VAL A 161 -4.85 -14.08 -5.54
CA VAL A 161 -5.95 -13.15 -5.22
C VAL A 161 -7.16 -13.98 -4.84
N GLN A 162 -7.71 -13.76 -3.65
CA GLN A 162 -8.85 -14.52 -3.17
C GLN A 162 -9.79 -13.71 -2.28
N ASN A 163 -11.03 -14.17 -2.14
CA ASN A 163 -12.06 -13.65 -1.21
C ASN A 163 -12.31 -12.14 -1.34
N SER A 164 -12.14 -11.57 -2.53
CA SER A 164 -12.06 -10.13 -2.71
C SER A 164 -13.18 -9.58 -3.59
N ILE A 165 -13.52 -8.30 -3.38
CA ILE A 165 -14.46 -7.56 -4.21
C ILE A 165 -13.69 -6.48 -4.95
N LEU A 166 -13.71 -6.56 -6.29
CA LEU A 166 -12.99 -5.67 -7.18
C LEU A 166 -13.99 -4.93 -8.07
N TRP A 167 -14.12 -3.62 -7.87
CA TRP A 167 -15.02 -2.77 -8.62
C TRP A 167 -14.22 -1.64 -9.29
N ALA A 168 -13.86 -1.85 -10.54
CA ALA A 168 -13.24 -0.83 -11.36
C ALA A 168 -14.34 -0.02 -12.06
N ASP A 169 -14.43 1.28 -11.76
CA ASP A 169 -15.46 2.13 -12.34
C ASP A 169 -15.20 2.42 -13.84
N VAL A 170 -13.92 2.43 -14.26
CA VAL A 170 -13.51 2.80 -15.61
C VAL A 170 -12.62 1.74 -16.27
N ALA A 171 -11.60 1.24 -15.58
CA ALA A 171 -10.62 0.32 -16.15
C ALA A 171 -10.94 -1.16 -15.82
N HIS A 172 -10.03 -1.92 -15.23
CA HIS A 172 -10.18 -3.38 -15.10
C HIS A 172 -10.20 -3.84 -13.63
N PRO A 173 -11.04 -4.82 -13.27
CA PRO A 173 -10.92 -5.46 -11.96
C PRO A 173 -9.55 -6.12 -11.75
N ILE A 174 -9.03 -6.78 -12.79
CA ILE A 174 -7.67 -7.35 -12.81
C ILE A 174 -7.07 -7.11 -14.20
N ASN A 175 -5.87 -6.55 -14.22
CA ASN A 175 -5.06 -6.34 -15.41
C ASN A 175 -3.76 -7.15 -15.26
N ILE A 176 -3.48 -8.04 -16.20
CA ILE A 176 -2.24 -8.84 -16.23
C ILE A 176 -1.51 -8.54 -17.53
N GLY A 177 -0.29 -8.08 -17.43
CA GLY A 177 0.45 -7.55 -18.57
C GLY A 177 0.22 -6.05 -18.71
N GLY A 178 0.10 -5.51 -19.91
CA GLY A 178 -0.04 -4.07 -20.15
C GLY A 178 1.28 -3.30 -20.10
N HIS A 179 2.18 -3.68 -19.22
CA HIS A 179 3.57 -3.24 -19.18
C HIS A 179 4.49 -4.45 -19.01
N GLY A 180 5.43 -4.57 -19.95
CA GLY A 180 6.42 -5.64 -19.97
C GLY A 180 6.15 -6.68 -21.06
N ASP A 181 7.22 -7.12 -21.67
CA ASP A 181 7.29 -8.16 -22.69
C ASP A 181 7.39 -9.54 -22.06
#